data_3c82eb4be98518c2c1de0a6ce823703f
#
_entry.id   3c82eb4be98518c2c1de0a6ce823703f
#
_cell.length_a   1.000
_cell.length_b   1.000
_cell.length_c   1.000
_cell.angle_alpha   90.00
_cell.angle_beta   90.00
_cell.angle_gamma   90.00
#
_symmetry.space_group_name_H-M   'P 1'
#
loop_
_entity.id
_entity.type
_entity.pdbx_description
1 polymer ?
#
loop_
_entity_poly.entity_id
_entity_poly.type
_entity_poly.pdbx_seq_one_letter_code
_entity_poly.pdbx_strand_id
1 'polypeptide(L)'
;MAADYSEKAIDDLRQLEPSIEARVVDCTDEESMKESGILEMNTVVVGISEPIEASITTTLIAKDSEGSKVKRVIARATSDLHEKMLKRVGAEKVVFPSRMQGERLGLELVRPNLIERLELDNQTGIDEITVPEEFIGRSLRDLNLRKNYLVNVLAAGPAEELSLIHI
;
A
#
# COMPACT_ATOMS: atom_id res chain seq x y z
N MET A 1 6.98 16.00 -1.64
CA MET A 1 7.82 16.17 -2.83
C MET A 1 7.80 14.88 -3.64
N ALA A 2 7.72 14.98 -4.97
CA ALA A 2 7.88 13.86 -5.90
C ALA A 2 9.16 14.07 -6.74
N ALA A 3 9.80 12.96 -7.12
CA ALA A 3 11.01 12.98 -7.93
C ALA A 3 10.97 11.86 -8.97
N ASP A 4 11.36 12.17 -10.16
CA ASP A 4 11.51 11.23 -11.27
C ASP A 4 12.61 11.73 -12.22
N TYR A 5 13.28 10.83 -12.93
CA TYR A 5 14.26 11.25 -13.94
C TYR A 5 13.59 11.75 -15.23
N SER A 6 12.31 11.41 -15.44
CA SER A 6 11.55 11.81 -16.62
C SER A 6 10.92 13.18 -16.45
N GLU A 7 11.40 14.15 -17.21
CA GLU A 7 10.82 15.50 -17.26
C GLU A 7 9.33 15.46 -17.59
N LYS A 8 8.95 14.60 -18.54
CA LYS A 8 7.54 14.39 -18.90
C LYS A 8 6.70 13.93 -17.73
N ALA A 9 7.16 12.94 -16.95
CA ALA A 9 6.42 12.44 -15.78
C ALA A 9 6.25 13.54 -14.72
N ILE A 10 7.25 14.36 -14.53
CA ILE A 10 7.19 15.51 -13.62
C ILE A 10 6.21 16.58 -14.12
N ASP A 11 6.20 16.88 -15.41
CA ASP A 11 5.27 17.85 -15.98
C ASP A 11 3.82 17.36 -15.96
N ASP A 12 3.60 16.07 -16.25
CA ASP A 12 2.28 15.45 -16.12
C ASP A 12 1.77 15.52 -14.67
N LEU A 13 2.63 15.24 -13.68
CA LEU A 13 2.28 15.35 -12.28
C LEU A 13 1.95 16.79 -11.85
N ARG A 14 2.73 17.77 -12.30
CA ARG A 14 2.49 19.18 -12.00
C ARG A 14 1.15 19.67 -12.55
N GLN A 15 0.71 19.13 -13.68
CA GLN A 15 -0.61 19.45 -14.26
C GLN A 15 -1.75 18.81 -13.48
N LEU A 16 -1.58 17.56 -13.02
CA LEU A 16 -2.59 16.82 -12.27
C LEU A 16 -2.73 17.33 -10.84
N GLU A 17 -1.60 17.60 -10.18
CA GLU A 17 -1.54 17.99 -8.77
C GLU A 17 -0.55 19.14 -8.54
N PRO A 18 -0.94 20.37 -8.89
CA PRO A 18 -0.07 21.55 -8.77
C PRO A 18 0.41 21.86 -7.35
N SER A 19 -0.23 21.30 -6.34
CA SER A 19 0.14 21.46 -4.93
C SER A 19 1.36 20.62 -4.52
N ILE A 20 1.73 19.63 -5.32
CA ILE A 20 2.88 18.75 -5.03
C ILE A 20 4.15 19.36 -5.62
N GLU A 21 5.15 19.56 -4.78
CA GLU A 21 6.49 19.87 -5.25
C GLU A 21 7.05 18.70 -6.05
N ALA A 22 7.37 18.90 -7.31
CA ALA A 22 7.88 17.88 -8.21
C ALA A 22 9.17 18.32 -8.89
N ARG A 23 10.18 17.44 -8.89
CA ARG A 23 11.54 17.73 -9.40
C ARG A 23 12.04 16.62 -10.32
N VAL A 24 12.76 17.01 -11.36
CA VAL A 24 13.53 16.06 -12.18
C VAL A 24 14.81 15.73 -11.44
N VAL A 25 15.00 14.45 -11.08
CA VAL A 25 16.13 13.99 -10.26
C VAL A 25 16.56 12.61 -10.74
N ASP A 26 17.84 12.41 -10.92
CA ASP A 26 18.43 11.09 -11.04
C ASP A 26 18.60 10.49 -9.62
N CYS A 27 17.65 9.64 -9.23
CA CYS A 27 17.66 9.01 -7.91
C CYS A 27 18.73 7.90 -7.78
N THR A 28 19.47 7.58 -8.84
CA THR A 28 20.60 6.65 -8.80
C THR A 28 21.94 7.34 -8.52
N ASP A 29 21.93 8.67 -8.54
CA ASP A 29 23.08 9.50 -8.22
C ASP A 29 22.92 10.15 -6.84
N GLU A 30 23.90 9.90 -5.97
CA GLU A 30 23.87 10.37 -4.58
C GLU A 30 23.90 11.90 -4.47
N GLU A 31 24.67 12.57 -5.32
CA GLU A 31 24.81 14.02 -5.29
C GLU A 31 23.51 14.70 -5.74
N SER A 32 22.90 14.17 -6.81
CA SER A 32 21.58 14.58 -7.28
C SER A 32 20.49 14.44 -6.21
N MET A 33 20.50 13.33 -5.46
CA MET A 33 19.58 13.13 -4.36
C MET A 33 19.81 14.09 -3.18
N LYS A 34 21.06 14.44 -2.88
CA LYS A 34 21.41 15.45 -1.86
C LYS A 34 20.94 16.84 -2.28
N GLU A 35 21.29 17.27 -3.48
CA GLU A 35 20.93 18.60 -4.01
C GLU A 35 19.42 18.79 -4.15
N SER A 36 18.70 17.73 -4.47
CA SER A 36 17.24 17.77 -4.56
C SER A 36 16.53 17.91 -3.22
N GLY A 37 17.22 17.64 -2.10
CA GLY A 37 16.66 17.65 -0.75
C GLY A 37 15.89 16.38 -0.38
N ILE A 38 15.94 15.32 -1.18
CA ILE A 38 15.30 14.03 -0.85
C ILE A 38 15.85 13.46 0.44
N LEU A 39 17.17 13.59 0.66
CA LEU A 39 17.84 13.06 1.85
C LEU A 39 17.53 13.84 3.15
N GLU A 40 16.88 14.99 3.04
CA GLU A 40 16.37 15.76 4.18
C GLU A 40 14.99 15.29 4.68
N MET A 41 14.33 14.40 3.93
CA MET A 41 12.99 13.92 4.25
C MET A 41 13.00 12.86 5.34
N ASN A 42 11.95 12.79 6.16
CA ASN A 42 11.81 11.74 7.16
C ASN A 42 11.49 10.36 6.57
N THR A 43 10.73 10.35 5.48
CA THR A 43 10.29 9.11 4.82
C THR A 43 10.46 9.25 3.31
N VAL A 44 11.06 8.25 2.71
CA VAL A 44 11.21 8.13 1.25
C VAL A 44 10.44 6.91 0.77
N VAL A 45 9.67 7.08 -0.30
CA VAL A 45 8.96 5.99 -0.96
C VAL A 45 9.60 5.76 -2.33
N VAL A 46 10.25 4.62 -2.50
CA VAL A 46 10.89 4.21 -3.76
C VAL A 46 9.88 3.41 -4.59
N GLY A 47 9.28 4.09 -5.57
CA GLY A 47 8.29 3.51 -6.48
C GLY A 47 8.88 2.89 -7.74
N ILE A 48 10.20 2.99 -7.94
CA ILE A 48 10.91 2.49 -9.12
C ILE A 48 10.75 0.97 -9.22
N SER A 49 10.18 0.52 -10.33
CA SER A 49 9.94 -0.91 -10.59
C SER A 49 11.05 -1.51 -11.45
N GLU A 50 11.48 -0.76 -12.44
CA GLU A 50 12.49 -1.14 -13.43
C GLU A 50 13.30 0.10 -13.83
N PRO A 51 14.61 -0.06 -14.02
CA PRO A 51 15.37 -1.29 -13.75
C PRO A 51 15.51 -1.57 -12.23
N ILE A 52 15.60 -2.85 -11.84
CA ILE A 52 15.72 -3.29 -10.44
C ILE A 52 16.95 -2.65 -9.75
N GLU A 53 18.03 -2.49 -10.48
CA GLU A 53 19.28 -1.88 -10.02
C GLU A 53 19.03 -0.43 -9.54
N ALA A 54 18.24 0.34 -10.28
CA ALA A 54 17.90 1.71 -9.89
C ALA A 54 17.10 1.74 -8.58
N SER A 55 16.11 0.85 -8.43
CA SER A 55 15.33 0.72 -7.20
C SER A 55 16.20 0.40 -5.99
N ILE A 56 17.14 -0.54 -6.14
CA ILE A 56 18.07 -0.96 -5.07
C ILE A 56 19.03 0.18 -4.75
N THR A 57 19.64 0.82 -5.77
CA THR A 57 20.58 1.92 -5.59
C THR A 57 19.92 3.11 -4.90
N THR A 58 18.76 3.54 -5.36
CA THR A 58 17.99 4.62 -4.72
C THR A 58 17.66 4.31 -3.26
N THR A 59 17.27 3.07 -2.96
CA THR A 59 16.97 2.62 -1.60
C THR A 59 18.21 2.68 -0.71
N LEU A 60 19.35 2.23 -1.22
CA LEU A 60 20.64 2.25 -0.52
C LEU A 60 21.07 3.69 -0.25
N ILE A 61 21.06 4.56 -1.27
CA ILE A 61 21.42 5.97 -1.12
C ILE A 61 20.52 6.65 -0.07
N ALA A 62 19.21 6.47 -0.16
CA ALA A 62 18.29 7.08 0.79
C ALA A 62 18.59 6.66 2.23
N LYS A 63 19.01 5.41 2.46
CA LYS A 63 19.21 4.85 3.80
C LYS A 63 20.62 5.09 4.35
N ASP A 64 21.65 5.01 3.52
CA ASP A 64 23.05 4.85 3.95
C ASP A 64 23.95 6.04 3.59
N SER A 65 23.45 7.05 2.87
CA SER A 65 24.23 8.23 2.51
C SER A 65 24.62 9.05 3.73
N GLU A 66 25.85 9.52 3.74
CA GLU A 66 26.36 10.40 4.80
C GLU A 66 25.54 11.70 4.89
N GLY A 67 25.03 11.97 6.08
CA GLY A 67 24.17 13.13 6.35
C GLY A 67 22.70 12.96 6.00
N SER A 68 22.27 11.78 5.52
CA SER A 68 20.85 11.48 5.29
C SER A 68 20.05 11.58 6.58
N LYS A 69 18.90 12.28 6.53
CA LYS A 69 17.93 12.38 7.63
C LYS A 69 16.76 11.39 7.46
N VAL A 70 16.83 10.54 6.43
CA VAL A 70 15.77 9.57 6.12
C VAL A 70 15.69 8.50 7.21
N LYS A 71 14.57 8.48 7.92
CA LYS A 71 14.30 7.48 8.96
C LYS A 71 13.67 6.23 8.40
N ARG A 72 12.77 6.38 7.44
CA ARG A 72 11.98 5.28 6.88
C ARG A 72 12.11 5.23 5.35
N VAL A 73 12.40 4.06 4.84
CA VAL A 73 12.35 3.80 3.40
C VAL A 73 11.31 2.72 3.13
N ILE A 74 10.35 3.05 2.28
CA ILE A 74 9.32 2.12 1.78
C ILE A 74 9.64 1.89 0.31
N ALA A 75 9.78 0.65 -0.11
CA ALA A 75 10.14 0.34 -1.48
C ALA A 75 9.14 -0.61 -2.15
N ARG A 76 8.99 -0.47 -3.47
CA ARG A 76 8.15 -1.34 -4.29
C ARG A 76 8.99 -2.49 -4.83
N ALA A 77 8.53 -3.73 -4.63
CA ALA A 77 9.13 -4.91 -5.24
C ALA A 77 8.32 -5.39 -6.45
N THR A 78 9.00 -6.04 -7.38
CA THR A 78 8.43 -6.69 -8.57
C THR A 78 8.61 -8.21 -8.55
N SER A 79 9.44 -8.73 -7.64
CA SER A 79 9.69 -10.17 -7.44
C SER A 79 10.12 -10.46 -6.01
N ASP A 80 10.08 -11.74 -5.61
CA ASP A 80 10.54 -12.19 -4.29
C ASP A 80 12.02 -11.92 -4.06
N LEU A 81 12.84 -12.06 -5.12
CA LEU A 81 14.26 -11.74 -5.04
C LEU A 81 14.48 -10.24 -4.85
N HIS A 82 13.75 -9.42 -5.60
CA HIS A 82 13.80 -7.96 -5.46
C HIS A 82 13.39 -7.52 -4.04
N GLU A 83 12.32 -8.10 -3.49
CA GLU A 83 11.90 -7.86 -2.10
C GLU A 83 13.02 -8.17 -1.09
N LYS A 84 13.68 -9.32 -1.24
CA LYS A 84 14.80 -9.71 -0.38
C LYS A 84 15.97 -8.74 -0.47
N MET A 85 16.29 -8.27 -1.69
CA MET A 85 17.35 -7.29 -1.90
C MET A 85 17.02 -5.96 -1.24
N LEU A 86 15.81 -5.42 -1.46
CA LEU A 86 15.35 -4.17 -0.87
C LEU A 86 15.38 -4.19 0.66
N LYS A 87 14.94 -5.29 1.28
CA LYS A 87 15.05 -5.47 2.73
C LYS A 87 16.50 -5.47 3.21
N ARG A 88 17.41 -6.07 2.46
CA ARG A 88 18.84 -6.12 2.81
C ARG A 88 19.54 -4.78 2.70
N VAL A 89 19.13 -3.94 1.74
CA VAL A 89 19.70 -2.58 1.60
C VAL A 89 18.98 -1.54 2.47
N GLY A 90 18.09 -1.97 3.38
CA GLY A 90 17.56 -1.12 4.44
C GLY A 90 16.15 -0.59 4.23
N ALA A 91 15.37 -1.11 3.26
CA ALA A 91 13.95 -0.81 3.21
C ALA A 91 13.23 -1.39 4.43
N GLU A 92 12.55 -0.54 5.21
CA GLU A 92 11.80 -0.98 6.40
C GLU A 92 10.49 -1.65 6.02
N LYS A 93 9.89 -1.19 4.94
CA LYS A 93 8.68 -1.81 4.39
C LYS A 93 8.86 -2.01 2.89
N VAL A 94 8.55 -3.21 2.44
CA VAL A 94 8.50 -3.52 1.02
C VAL A 94 7.06 -3.85 0.65
N VAL A 95 6.54 -3.18 -0.38
CA VAL A 95 5.21 -3.40 -0.95
C VAL A 95 5.35 -4.17 -2.24
N PHE A 96 4.49 -5.14 -2.45
CA PHE A 96 4.44 -5.93 -3.67
C PHE A 96 3.02 -5.85 -4.27
N PRO A 97 2.69 -4.77 -5.00
CA PRO A 97 1.32 -4.47 -5.42
C PRO A 97 0.67 -5.59 -6.22
N SER A 98 1.42 -6.21 -7.15
CA SER A 98 0.88 -7.29 -7.97
C SER A 98 0.45 -8.51 -7.17
N ARG A 99 1.22 -8.88 -6.12
CA ARG A 99 0.84 -9.96 -5.20
C ARG A 99 -0.40 -9.58 -4.39
N MET A 100 -0.41 -8.39 -3.81
CA MET A 100 -1.53 -7.90 -3.01
C MET A 100 -2.83 -7.86 -3.83
N GLN A 101 -2.76 -7.41 -5.08
CA GLN A 101 -3.91 -7.40 -5.97
C GLN A 101 -4.33 -8.82 -6.39
N GLY A 102 -3.37 -9.72 -6.63
CA GLY A 102 -3.68 -11.12 -6.93
C GLY A 102 -4.37 -11.83 -5.78
N GLU A 103 -3.91 -11.63 -4.55
CA GLU A 103 -4.52 -12.16 -3.33
C GLU A 103 -5.94 -11.60 -3.14
N ARG A 104 -6.13 -10.29 -3.33
CA ARG A 104 -7.43 -9.64 -3.26
C ARG A 104 -8.40 -10.21 -4.30
N LEU A 105 -7.99 -10.28 -5.57
CA LEU A 105 -8.81 -10.86 -6.63
C LEU A 105 -9.16 -12.31 -6.35
N GLY A 106 -8.20 -13.11 -5.85
CA GLY A 106 -8.44 -14.48 -5.44
C GLY A 106 -9.52 -14.59 -4.35
N LEU A 107 -9.47 -13.70 -3.35
CA LEU A 107 -10.50 -13.64 -2.31
C LEU A 107 -11.88 -13.26 -2.85
N GLU A 108 -11.95 -12.27 -3.74
CA GLU A 108 -13.20 -11.85 -4.41
C GLU A 108 -13.84 -12.99 -5.19
N LEU A 109 -13.04 -13.79 -5.91
CA LEU A 109 -13.54 -14.93 -6.67
C LEU A 109 -14.07 -16.08 -5.79
N VAL A 110 -13.41 -16.33 -4.67
CA VAL A 110 -13.79 -17.43 -3.73
C VAL A 110 -14.90 -16.98 -2.78
N ARG A 111 -15.02 -15.70 -2.50
CA ARG A 111 -15.99 -15.11 -1.57
C ARG A 111 -16.71 -13.91 -2.22
N PRO A 112 -17.64 -14.15 -3.14
CA PRO A 112 -18.26 -13.08 -3.93
C PRO A 112 -19.06 -12.07 -3.09
N ASN A 113 -19.43 -12.41 -1.87
CA ASN A 113 -20.11 -11.52 -0.94
C ASN A 113 -19.15 -10.67 -0.10
N LEU A 114 -17.83 -10.90 -0.18
CA LEU A 114 -16.85 -10.13 0.57
C LEU A 114 -16.54 -8.83 -0.19
N ILE A 115 -16.83 -7.70 0.44
CA ILE A 115 -16.54 -6.35 -0.09
C ILE A 115 -15.14 -5.94 0.32
N GLU A 116 -14.86 -6.00 1.63
CA GLU A 116 -13.58 -5.61 2.19
C GLU A 116 -13.22 -6.48 3.40
N ARG A 117 -11.92 -6.68 3.62
CA ARG A 117 -11.38 -7.39 4.77
C ARG A 117 -10.24 -6.62 5.41
N LEU A 118 -10.36 -6.37 6.70
CA LEU A 118 -9.31 -5.83 7.55
C LEU A 118 -8.78 -6.95 8.46
N GLU A 119 -7.56 -7.39 8.22
CA GLU A 119 -6.88 -8.35 9.11
C GLU A 119 -6.33 -7.63 10.33
N LEU A 120 -6.76 -8.03 11.52
CA LEU A 120 -6.27 -7.52 12.79
C LEU A 120 -5.07 -8.34 13.29
N ASP A 121 -5.13 -9.67 13.12
CA ASP A 121 -4.06 -10.61 13.39
C ASP A 121 -4.23 -11.88 12.54
N ASN A 122 -3.39 -12.89 12.75
CA ASN A 122 -3.41 -14.14 11.97
C ASN A 122 -4.70 -14.97 12.13
N GLN A 123 -5.58 -14.64 13.08
CA GLN A 123 -6.79 -15.40 13.39
C GLN A 123 -8.05 -14.53 13.41
N THR A 124 -7.89 -13.21 13.48
CA THR A 124 -8.99 -12.27 13.67
C THR A 124 -9.02 -11.25 12.56
N GLY A 125 -10.17 -11.01 11.98
CA GLY A 125 -10.39 -9.97 10.97
C GLY A 125 -11.78 -9.36 11.08
N ILE A 126 -11.96 -8.24 10.43
CA ILE A 126 -13.25 -7.60 10.20
C ILE A 126 -13.56 -7.74 8.73
N ASP A 127 -14.66 -8.36 8.41
CA ASP A 127 -15.13 -8.56 7.05
C ASP A 127 -16.37 -7.68 6.80
N GLU A 128 -16.33 -6.86 5.77
CA GLU A 128 -17.50 -6.22 5.22
C GLU A 128 -18.06 -7.10 4.11
N ILE A 129 -19.32 -7.48 4.24
CA ILE A 129 -19.95 -8.40 3.29
C ILE A 129 -21.31 -7.90 2.82
N THR A 130 -21.65 -8.18 1.57
CA THR A 130 -23.05 -8.14 1.13
C THR A 130 -23.80 -9.27 1.82
N VAL A 131 -24.99 -8.93 2.36
CA VAL A 131 -25.84 -9.91 3.04
C VAL A 131 -26.19 -11.06 2.09
N PRO A 132 -25.83 -12.33 2.42
CA PRO A 132 -26.21 -13.48 1.63
C PRO A 132 -27.71 -13.62 1.47
N GLU A 133 -28.19 -14.08 0.32
CA GLU A 133 -29.63 -14.25 0.04
C GLU A 133 -30.35 -15.09 1.10
N GLU A 134 -29.70 -16.10 1.65
CA GLU A 134 -30.21 -16.97 2.69
C GLU A 134 -30.46 -16.27 4.04
N PHE A 135 -29.92 -15.04 4.24
CA PHE A 135 -30.12 -14.25 5.45
C PHE A 135 -31.22 -13.20 5.30
N ILE A 136 -31.66 -12.93 4.05
CA ILE A 136 -32.67 -11.92 3.78
C ILE A 136 -34.01 -12.27 4.46
N GLY A 137 -34.61 -11.30 5.15
CA GLY A 137 -35.87 -11.47 5.85
C GLY A 137 -35.78 -12.19 7.21
N ARG A 138 -34.58 -12.55 7.65
CA ARG A 138 -34.34 -13.19 8.95
C ARG A 138 -33.74 -12.18 9.94
N SER A 139 -34.12 -12.29 11.20
CA SER A 139 -33.52 -11.48 12.25
C SER A 139 -32.12 -12.00 12.63
N LEU A 140 -31.24 -11.11 13.13
CA LEU A 140 -29.93 -11.50 13.66
C LEU A 140 -30.04 -12.56 14.78
N ARG A 141 -31.15 -12.52 15.55
CA ARG A 141 -31.45 -13.52 16.58
C ARG A 141 -31.69 -14.90 15.99
N ASP A 142 -32.49 -14.98 14.92
CA ASP A 142 -32.82 -16.25 14.25
C ASP A 142 -31.63 -16.85 13.52
N LEU A 143 -30.78 -15.99 12.96
CA LEU A 143 -29.55 -16.40 12.30
C LEU A 143 -28.52 -16.96 13.29
N ASN A 144 -28.54 -16.52 14.54
CA ASN A 144 -27.61 -16.93 15.60
C ASN A 144 -26.16 -16.99 15.12
N LEU A 145 -25.70 -15.91 14.47
CA LEU A 145 -24.43 -15.85 13.72
C LEU A 145 -23.23 -16.21 14.57
N ARG A 146 -23.23 -15.84 15.85
CA ARG A 146 -22.13 -16.19 16.76
C ARG A 146 -21.98 -17.71 16.94
N LYS A 147 -23.11 -18.42 17.04
CA LYS A 147 -23.08 -19.87 17.27
C LYS A 147 -22.81 -20.64 15.98
N ASN A 148 -23.43 -20.20 14.88
CA ASN A 148 -23.41 -20.95 13.62
C ASN A 148 -22.18 -20.65 12.77
N TYR A 149 -21.63 -19.43 12.87
CA TYR A 149 -20.54 -18.96 12.01
C TYR A 149 -19.33 -18.40 12.78
N LEU A 150 -19.40 -18.37 14.12
CA LEU A 150 -18.33 -17.84 15.00
C LEU A 150 -18.00 -16.36 14.73
N VAL A 151 -18.95 -15.58 14.27
CA VAL A 151 -18.80 -14.15 13.99
C VAL A 151 -19.67 -13.30 14.88
N ASN A 152 -19.23 -12.05 15.13
CA ASN A 152 -20.03 -11.02 15.76
C ASN A 152 -20.34 -9.95 14.73
N VAL A 153 -21.58 -9.47 14.69
CA VAL A 153 -21.99 -8.35 13.86
C VAL A 153 -21.62 -7.06 14.58
N LEU A 154 -20.85 -6.22 13.91
CA LEU A 154 -20.45 -4.91 14.42
C LEU A 154 -21.44 -3.83 13.97
N ALA A 155 -21.86 -3.91 12.69
CA ALA A 155 -22.83 -2.98 12.11
C ALA A 155 -23.62 -3.68 11.00
N ALA A 156 -24.79 -3.13 10.67
CA ALA A 156 -25.58 -3.50 9.50
C ALA A 156 -26.32 -2.25 9.02
N GLY A 157 -26.35 -2.03 7.71
CA GLY A 157 -27.02 -0.89 7.09
C GLY A 157 -27.23 -1.09 5.60
N PRO A 158 -27.90 -0.15 4.90
CA PRO A 158 -27.98 -0.16 3.45
C PRO A 158 -26.61 -0.03 2.81
N ALA A 159 -26.39 -0.70 1.67
CA ALA A 159 -25.09 -0.74 0.99
C ALA A 159 -24.53 0.64 0.59
N GLU A 160 -25.39 1.65 0.45
CA GLU A 160 -25.01 3.03 0.08
C GLU A 160 -24.59 3.90 1.29
N GLU A 161 -24.88 3.46 2.52
CA GLU A 161 -24.59 4.23 3.73
C GLU A 161 -23.43 3.67 4.57
N LEU A 162 -22.94 2.48 4.25
CA LEU A 162 -21.77 1.87 4.89
C LEU A 162 -20.46 2.44 4.35
N SER A 163 -20.37 3.76 4.22
CA SER A 163 -19.06 4.40 4.08
C SER A 163 -18.44 4.47 5.47
N LEU A 164 -17.42 3.62 5.69
CA LEU A 164 -16.44 3.66 6.79
C LEU A 164 -16.94 4.34 8.06
N ILE A 165 -17.28 3.54 9.03
CA ILE A 165 -17.51 4.00 10.40
C ILE A 165 -16.22 4.68 10.85
N HIS A 166 -16.28 6.00 10.97
CA HIS A 166 -15.29 6.75 11.73
C HIS A 166 -15.47 6.38 13.21
N ILE A 167 -14.59 5.55 13.72
CA ILE A 167 -14.41 5.36 15.16
C ILE A 167 -13.43 6.41 15.64
#